data_f49208e0c7041c2db4e0920124d4dd1f
#
_entry.id   f49208e0c7041c2db4e0920124d4dd1f
#
_cell.length_a   1.000
_cell.length_b   1.000
_cell.length_c   1.000
_cell.angle_alpha   90.00
_cell.angle_beta   90.00
_cell.angle_gamma   90.00
#
_symmetry.space_group_name_H-M   'P 1'
#
loop_
_entity.id
_entity.type
_entity.pdbx_description
1 polymer ?
#
loop_
_entity_poly.entity_id
_entity_poly.type
_entity_poly.pdbx_seq_one_letter_code
_entity_poly.pdbx_strand_id
1 'polypeptide(L)'
;MEPSVALGLAVHYLDRELAPAPKVRAFQRALAVIGALDGAEIAERAAAGTLTEVDGLGPSTARVIAEALAGVDDGYLAQLEQRSRVPIGAGGPVMERLRGDCHCHTTWSDGGASLRAMASTAAALGHEWVAITDHSARLTVAHGLDESRLRRQMSEIAQLNIEMAPFRILTGMEVDILEDGSLDLSEELLAELDVVVASVHSKLRMPADEMTPRMVAAIANPHTDILGHCTNRKVVGGGRPPSSFAADIVFAACSRFDKAVEINCRPERQDPP
;
A
#
# COMPACT_ATOMS: atom_id res chain seq x y z
N MET A 1 -26.44 -3.21 8.23
CA MET A 1 -25.35 -3.09 7.22
C MET A 1 -25.02 -4.47 6.70
N GLU A 2 -24.67 -4.61 5.42
CA GLU A 2 -24.22 -5.90 4.89
C GLU A 2 -22.91 -6.35 5.57
N PRO A 3 -22.80 -7.62 6.00
CA PRO A 3 -21.60 -8.14 6.70
C PRO A 3 -20.30 -7.98 5.92
N SER A 4 -20.33 -8.13 4.60
CA SER A 4 -19.17 -7.93 3.73
C SER A 4 -18.67 -6.49 3.75
N VAL A 5 -19.60 -5.52 3.73
CA VAL A 5 -19.28 -4.09 3.84
C VAL A 5 -18.70 -3.78 5.22
N ALA A 6 -19.28 -4.32 6.28
CA ALA A 6 -18.78 -4.12 7.65
C ALA A 6 -17.36 -4.67 7.85
N LEU A 7 -17.06 -5.87 7.34
CA LEU A 7 -15.72 -6.44 7.39
C LEU A 7 -14.73 -5.67 6.52
N GLY A 8 -15.14 -5.19 5.35
CA GLY A 8 -14.33 -4.34 4.49
C GLY A 8 -13.94 -3.03 5.19
N LEU A 9 -14.90 -2.37 5.83
CA LEU A 9 -14.64 -1.18 6.66
C LEU A 9 -13.74 -1.50 7.85
N ALA A 10 -13.91 -2.65 8.49
CA ALA A 10 -13.03 -3.07 9.58
C ALA A 10 -11.58 -3.26 9.11
N VAL A 11 -11.35 -3.85 7.93
CA VAL A 11 -10.02 -3.95 7.30
C VAL A 11 -9.44 -2.56 7.07
N HIS A 12 -10.21 -1.64 6.49
CA HIS A 12 -9.79 -0.26 6.26
C HIS A 12 -9.39 0.46 7.55
N TYR A 13 -10.22 0.37 8.60
CA TYR A 13 -9.92 1.04 9.87
C TYR A 13 -8.73 0.41 10.60
N LEU A 14 -8.58 -0.92 10.54
CA LEU A 14 -7.42 -1.63 11.10
C LEU A 14 -6.12 -1.26 10.39
N ASP A 15 -6.14 -1.12 9.07
CA ASP A 15 -4.97 -0.65 8.31
C ASP A 15 -4.61 0.78 8.71
N ARG A 16 -5.57 1.68 8.78
CA ARG A 16 -5.37 3.07 9.20
C ARG A 16 -4.85 3.23 10.64
N GLU A 17 -5.28 2.38 11.58
CA GLU A 17 -4.75 2.39 12.95
C GLU A 17 -3.40 1.65 13.08
N LEU A 18 -2.83 1.17 11.97
CA LEU A 18 -1.60 0.37 11.93
C LEU A 18 -1.69 -0.89 12.83
N ALA A 19 -2.83 -1.54 12.82
CA ALA A 19 -3.02 -2.78 13.57
C ALA A 19 -2.00 -3.84 13.11
N PRO A 20 -1.60 -4.77 14.00
CA PRO A 20 -0.68 -5.86 13.62
C PRO A 20 -1.18 -6.63 12.38
N ALA A 21 -0.29 -6.87 11.42
CA ALA A 21 -0.62 -7.53 10.16
C ALA A 21 -1.40 -8.86 10.30
N PRO A 22 -1.15 -9.72 11.32
CA PRO A 22 -1.97 -10.91 11.54
C PRO A 22 -3.44 -10.61 11.81
N LYS A 23 -3.73 -9.46 12.47
CA LYS A 23 -5.11 -9.04 12.75
C LYS A 23 -5.80 -8.57 11.48
N VAL A 24 -5.15 -7.75 10.66
CA VAL A 24 -5.68 -7.31 9.35
C VAL A 24 -5.96 -8.53 8.46
N ARG A 25 -4.99 -9.45 8.35
CA ARG A 25 -5.17 -10.69 7.57
C ARG A 25 -6.32 -11.58 8.07
N ALA A 26 -6.61 -11.58 9.38
CA ALA A 26 -7.76 -12.33 9.91
C ALA A 26 -9.09 -11.76 9.40
N PHE A 27 -9.23 -10.42 9.33
CA PHE A 27 -10.42 -9.76 8.79
C PHE A 27 -10.53 -9.91 7.27
N GLN A 28 -9.41 -9.84 6.53
CA GLN A 28 -9.38 -10.12 5.08
C GLN A 28 -9.83 -11.55 4.77
N ARG A 29 -9.36 -12.54 5.57
CA ARG A 29 -9.77 -13.93 5.45
C ARG A 29 -11.26 -14.10 5.75
N ALA A 30 -11.76 -13.47 6.81
CA ALA A 30 -13.17 -13.48 7.14
C ALA A 30 -14.04 -12.91 6.01
N LEU A 31 -13.60 -11.83 5.38
CA LEU A 31 -14.28 -11.23 4.22
C LEU A 31 -14.37 -12.22 3.04
N ALA A 32 -13.29 -12.95 2.74
CA ALA A 32 -13.30 -13.99 1.71
C ALA A 32 -14.21 -15.15 2.07
N VAL A 33 -14.22 -15.59 3.33
CA VAL A 33 -15.08 -16.69 3.82
C VAL A 33 -16.55 -16.34 3.68
N ILE A 34 -16.99 -15.17 4.16
CA ILE A 34 -18.41 -14.79 4.05
C ILE A 34 -18.86 -14.51 2.60
N GLY A 35 -17.93 -14.11 1.73
CA GLY A 35 -18.20 -13.97 0.31
C GLY A 35 -18.52 -15.29 -0.41
N ALA A 36 -18.16 -16.43 0.19
CA ALA A 36 -18.43 -17.77 -0.33
C ALA A 36 -19.64 -18.47 0.35
N LEU A 37 -20.20 -17.86 1.40
CA LEU A 37 -21.35 -18.41 2.13
C LEU A 37 -22.66 -17.77 1.67
N ASP A 38 -23.76 -18.53 1.85
CA ASP A 38 -25.12 -17.99 1.64
C ASP A 38 -25.47 -16.97 2.74
N GLY A 39 -26.09 -15.86 2.36
CA GLY A 39 -26.50 -14.80 3.29
C GLY A 39 -27.48 -15.29 4.38
N ALA A 40 -28.36 -16.25 4.06
CA ALA A 40 -29.28 -16.84 5.01
C ALA A 40 -28.55 -17.70 6.04
N GLU A 41 -27.52 -18.47 5.63
CA GLU A 41 -26.67 -19.22 6.54
C GLU A 41 -25.90 -18.30 7.49
N ILE A 42 -25.35 -17.20 6.99
CA ILE A 42 -24.65 -16.21 7.82
C ILE A 42 -25.59 -15.63 8.89
N ALA A 43 -26.82 -15.27 8.50
CA ALA A 43 -27.81 -14.73 9.42
C ALA A 43 -28.27 -15.76 10.48
N GLU A 44 -28.49 -17.00 10.10
CA GLU A 44 -28.83 -18.10 11.00
C GLU A 44 -27.72 -18.34 12.04
N ARG A 45 -26.47 -18.46 11.58
CA ARG A 45 -25.31 -18.65 12.46
C ARG A 45 -25.07 -17.46 13.40
N ALA A 46 -25.32 -16.25 12.90
CA ALA A 46 -25.23 -15.05 13.73
C ALA A 46 -26.27 -15.05 14.85
N ALA A 47 -27.52 -15.41 14.54
CA ALA A 47 -28.60 -15.53 15.52
C ALA A 47 -28.36 -16.65 16.53
N ALA A 48 -27.76 -17.77 16.09
CA ALA A 48 -27.41 -18.90 16.95
C ALA A 48 -26.12 -18.69 17.76
N GLY A 49 -25.31 -17.64 17.45
CA GLY A 49 -24.02 -17.43 18.09
C GLY A 49 -22.92 -18.42 17.66
N THR A 50 -23.08 -19.09 16.51
CA THR A 50 -22.20 -20.16 16.01
C THR A 50 -21.28 -19.71 14.86
N LEU A 51 -21.17 -18.41 14.59
CA LEU A 51 -20.28 -17.91 13.54
C LEU A 51 -18.81 -18.33 13.70
N THR A 52 -18.33 -18.48 14.94
CA THR A 52 -16.96 -18.89 15.22
C THR A 52 -16.67 -20.36 14.94
N GLU A 53 -17.70 -21.18 14.66
CA GLU A 53 -17.55 -22.56 14.22
C GLU A 53 -17.18 -22.66 12.73
N VAL A 54 -17.34 -21.55 11.99
CA VAL A 54 -16.92 -21.47 10.59
C VAL A 54 -15.41 -21.23 10.55
N ASP A 55 -14.69 -22.10 9.84
CA ASP A 55 -13.25 -21.94 9.68
C ASP A 55 -12.91 -20.58 9.01
N GLY A 56 -11.95 -19.89 9.60
CA GLY A 56 -11.56 -18.53 9.16
C GLY A 56 -12.32 -17.39 9.83
N LEU A 57 -13.36 -17.68 10.64
CA LEU A 57 -14.05 -16.66 11.46
C LEU A 57 -13.63 -16.75 12.92
N GLY A 58 -13.02 -15.69 13.44
CA GLY A 58 -12.66 -15.58 14.85
C GLY A 58 -13.64 -14.70 15.65
N PRO A 59 -13.47 -14.60 16.98
CA PRO A 59 -14.41 -13.84 17.83
C PRO A 59 -14.64 -12.40 17.40
N SER A 60 -13.57 -11.68 16.99
CA SER A 60 -13.70 -10.28 16.57
C SER A 60 -14.41 -10.12 15.22
N THR A 61 -14.16 -11.02 14.27
CA THR A 61 -14.81 -11.00 12.96
C THR A 61 -16.29 -11.42 13.06
N ALA A 62 -16.58 -12.47 13.87
CA ALA A 62 -17.94 -12.89 14.18
C ALA A 62 -18.76 -11.77 14.86
N ARG A 63 -18.11 -11.02 15.76
CA ARG A 63 -18.74 -9.87 16.41
C ARG A 63 -19.13 -8.80 15.40
N VAL A 64 -18.24 -8.40 14.48
CA VAL A 64 -18.54 -7.41 13.43
C VAL A 64 -19.71 -7.88 12.54
N ILE A 65 -19.73 -9.15 12.15
CA ILE A 65 -20.82 -9.73 11.36
C ILE A 65 -22.15 -9.64 12.10
N ALA A 66 -22.20 -10.10 13.36
CA ALA A 66 -23.40 -10.12 14.17
C ALA A 66 -23.92 -8.69 14.45
N GLU A 67 -23.04 -7.75 14.83
CA GLU A 67 -23.39 -6.35 15.05
C GLU A 67 -23.91 -5.68 13.78
N ALA A 68 -23.32 -5.98 12.61
CA ALA A 68 -23.77 -5.44 11.32
C ALA A 68 -25.19 -5.91 10.95
N LEU A 69 -25.48 -7.20 11.16
CA LEU A 69 -26.82 -7.76 10.94
C LEU A 69 -27.86 -7.23 11.92
N ALA A 70 -27.46 -7.01 13.19
CA ALA A 70 -28.32 -6.48 14.23
C ALA A 70 -28.54 -4.94 14.14
N GLY A 71 -27.83 -4.25 13.24
CA GLY A 71 -27.93 -2.79 13.10
C GLY A 71 -27.36 -2.02 14.29
N VAL A 72 -26.29 -2.54 14.90
CA VAL A 72 -25.63 -1.89 16.07
C VAL A 72 -24.73 -0.75 15.56
N ASP A 73 -25.02 0.50 15.93
CA ASP A 73 -24.31 1.68 15.45
C ASP A 73 -23.06 2.03 16.29
N ASP A 74 -23.01 1.65 17.55
CA ASP A 74 -21.93 1.96 18.52
C ASP A 74 -21.05 0.74 18.86
N GLY A 75 -21.05 -0.26 18.00
CA GLY A 75 -20.36 -1.52 18.18
C GLY A 75 -18.84 -1.48 17.95
N TYR A 76 -18.27 -2.64 17.71
CA TYR A 76 -16.83 -2.80 17.49
C TYR A 76 -16.33 -2.02 16.24
N LEU A 77 -17.14 -1.98 15.17
CA LEU A 77 -16.80 -1.23 13.97
C LEU A 77 -16.68 0.27 14.23
N ALA A 78 -17.61 0.87 14.99
CA ALA A 78 -17.55 2.28 15.38
C ALA A 78 -16.33 2.59 16.26
N GLN A 79 -15.94 1.66 17.14
CA GLN A 79 -14.72 1.79 17.93
C GLN A 79 -13.46 1.78 17.06
N LEU A 80 -13.41 0.91 16.02
CA LEU A 80 -12.32 0.90 15.04
C LEU A 80 -12.27 2.22 14.28
N GLU A 81 -13.39 2.70 13.78
CA GLU A 81 -13.49 3.99 13.10
C GLU A 81 -12.94 5.13 13.96
N GLN A 82 -13.38 5.22 15.20
CA GLN A 82 -12.93 6.29 16.11
C GLN A 82 -11.42 6.24 16.36
N ARG A 83 -10.85 5.04 16.56
CA ARG A 83 -9.41 4.88 16.80
C ARG A 83 -8.57 5.15 15.54
N SER A 84 -9.12 4.89 14.37
CA SER A 84 -8.45 5.09 13.09
C SER A 84 -8.53 6.53 12.57
N ARG A 85 -9.25 7.41 13.26
CA ARG A 85 -9.36 8.82 12.86
C ARG A 85 -8.01 9.50 12.92
N VAL A 86 -7.54 9.91 11.77
CA VAL A 86 -6.34 10.74 11.62
C VAL A 86 -6.82 12.15 11.26
N PRO A 87 -6.33 13.20 11.94
CA PRO A 87 -6.58 14.56 11.49
C PRO A 87 -5.95 14.77 10.13
N ILE A 88 -6.75 14.69 9.08
CA ILE A 88 -6.33 15.05 7.73
C ILE A 88 -6.91 16.42 7.41
N GLY A 89 -6.08 17.30 6.85
CA GLY A 89 -6.53 18.57 6.30
C GLY A 89 -7.51 18.36 5.15
N ALA A 90 -8.20 19.41 4.76
CA ALA A 90 -9.20 19.36 3.68
C ALA A 90 -8.59 19.18 2.26
N GLY A 91 -7.29 18.88 2.13
CA GLY A 91 -6.61 18.65 0.85
C GLY A 91 -6.50 19.88 -0.06
N GLY A 92 -7.48 20.76 -0.02
CA GLY A 92 -7.49 22.04 -0.77
C GLY A 92 -7.16 21.91 -2.26
N PRO A 93 -6.54 22.95 -2.85
CA PRO A 93 -6.27 22.97 -4.30
C PRO A 93 -5.34 21.87 -4.82
N VAL A 94 -4.55 21.24 -3.95
CA VAL A 94 -3.66 20.12 -4.35
C VAL A 94 -4.51 18.91 -4.68
N MET A 95 -5.47 18.56 -3.80
CA MET A 95 -6.37 17.42 -4.01
C MET A 95 -7.16 17.53 -5.31
N GLU A 96 -7.64 18.74 -5.66
CA GLU A 96 -8.38 19.01 -6.90
C GLU A 96 -7.54 18.78 -8.17
N ARG A 97 -6.21 18.80 -8.05
CA ARG A 97 -5.27 18.64 -9.15
C ARG A 97 -4.68 17.24 -9.25
N LEU A 98 -4.91 16.38 -8.26
CA LEU A 98 -4.44 15.00 -8.32
C LEU A 98 -5.14 14.27 -9.48
N ARG A 99 -4.34 13.62 -10.31
CA ARG A 99 -4.81 12.84 -11.46
C ARG A 99 -4.51 11.36 -11.32
N GLY A 100 -3.67 10.98 -10.38
CA GLY A 100 -3.29 9.60 -10.15
C GLY A 100 -2.43 9.42 -8.92
N ASP A 101 -2.04 8.18 -8.66
CA ASP A 101 -1.13 7.80 -7.59
C ASP A 101 0.07 7.06 -8.18
N CYS A 102 1.28 7.45 -7.74
CA CYS A 102 2.54 6.91 -8.25
C CYS A 102 3.12 5.79 -7.40
N HIS A 103 2.54 5.50 -6.22
CA HIS A 103 3.15 4.56 -5.30
C HIS A 103 2.10 3.79 -4.50
N CYS A 104 1.74 2.60 -4.97
CA CYS A 104 0.83 1.72 -4.26
C CYS A 104 1.21 0.24 -4.44
N HIS A 105 0.81 -0.58 -3.45
CA HIS A 105 1.08 -2.01 -3.38
C HIS A 105 -0.19 -2.84 -3.52
N THR A 106 -0.04 -4.04 -4.01
CA THR A 106 -1.13 -5.01 -4.16
C THR A 106 -0.81 -6.31 -3.43
N THR A 107 -1.72 -7.28 -3.48
CA THR A 107 -1.45 -8.64 -3.00
C THR A 107 -0.37 -9.39 -3.79
N TRP A 108 0.19 -8.79 -4.81
CA TRP A 108 1.39 -9.29 -5.46
C TRP A 108 2.61 -9.20 -4.53
N SER A 109 2.70 -8.15 -3.70
CA SER A 109 3.70 -8.06 -2.62
C SER A 109 3.02 -8.05 -1.25
N ASP A 110 3.07 -6.98 -0.51
CA ASP A 110 2.55 -6.85 0.87
C ASP A 110 1.27 -6.02 0.98
N GLY A 111 0.72 -5.56 -0.13
CA GLY A 111 -0.55 -4.83 -0.15
C GLY A 111 -1.75 -5.68 0.26
N GLY A 112 -2.79 -5.03 0.75
CA GLY A 112 -3.99 -5.69 1.28
C GLY A 112 -5.08 -5.99 0.25
N ALA A 113 -4.96 -5.48 -0.98
CA ALA A 113 -5.99 -5.59 -2.01
C ALA A 113 -5.40 -6.11 -3.33
N SER A 114 -6.23 -6.75 -4.14
CA SER A 114 -5.82 -7.19 -5.48
C SER A 114 -5.55 -5.99 -6.39
N LEU A 115 -4.76 -6.20 -7.44
CA LEU A 115 -4.48 -5.20 -8.46
C LEU A 115 -5.78 -4.59 -9.03
N ARG A 116 -6.76 -5.42 -9.38
CA ARG A 116 -8.08 -4.97 -9.84
C ARG A 116 -8.79 -4.08 -8.80
N ALA A 117 -8.77 -4.47 -7.52
CA ALA A 117 -9.43 -3.70 -6.47
C ALA A 117 -8.73 -2.33 -6.27
N MET A 118 -7.40 -2.28 -6.30
CA MET A 118 -6.64 -1.03 -6.23
C MET A 118 -6.97 -0.11 -7.40
N ALA A 119 -6.93 -0.61 -8.63
CA ALA A 119 -7.25 0.16 -9.83
C ALA A 119 -8.71 0.66 -9.82
N SER A 120 -9.67 -0.20 -9.45
CA SER A 120 -11.09 0.19 -9.36
C SER A 120 -11.33 1.26 -8.31
N THR A 121 -10.62 1.19 -7.18
CA THR A 121 -10.70 2.20 -6.11
C THR A 121 -10.11 3.53 -6.57
N ALA A 122 -8.95 3.52 -7.22
CA ALA A 122 -8.35 4.74 -7.77
C ALA A 122 -9.26 5.41 -8.79
N ALA A 123 -9.87 4.64 -9.70
CA ALA A 123 -10.85 5.14 -10.67
C ALA A 123 -12.09 5.74 -9.97
N ALA A 124 -12.60 5.08 -8.94
CA ALA A 124 -13.75 5.55 -8.16
C ALA A 124 -13.45 6.84 -7.37
N LEU A 125 -12.18 7.08 -7.01
CA LEU A 125 -11.71 8.33 -6.40
C LEU A 125 -11.56 9.47 -7.41
N GLY A 126 -11.78 9.23 -8.70
CA GLY A 126 -11.68 10.22 -9.76
C GLY A 126 -10.27 10.37 -10.35
N HIS A 127 -9.36 9.44 -10.07
CA HIS A 127 -8.06 9.40 -10.73
C HIS A 127 -8.21 8.99 -12.20
N GLU A 128 -7.31 9.46 -13.03
CA GLU A 128 -7.20 9.10 -14.44
C GLU A 128 -6.29 7.87 -14.63
N TRP A 129 -5.38 7.63 -13.66
CA TRP A 129 -4.43 6.54 -13.69
C TRP A 129 -3.93 6.16 -12.28
N VAL A 130 -3.29 4.99 -12.18
CA VAL A 130 -2.55 4.54 -10.99
C VAL A 130 -1.32 3.77 -11.43
N ALA A 131 -0.18 3.97 -10.77
CA ALA A 131 1.00 3.13 -10.93
C ALA A 131 0.97 2.00 -9.90
N ILE A 132 1.13 0.76 -10.34
CA ILE A 132 1.30 -0.39 -9.46
C ILE A 132 2.79 -0.58 -9.23
N THR A 133 3.22 -0.39 -7.99
CA THR A 133 4.64 -0.35 -7.60
C THR A 133 4.92 -1.33 -6.46
N ASP A 134 4.55 -2.58 -6.64
CA ASP A 134 4.88 -3.65 -5.71
C ASP A 134 6.41 -3.77 -5.52
N HIS A 135 6.85 -4.30 -4.38
CA HIS A 135 8.27 -4.39 -4.02
C HIS A 135 9.08 -5.32 -4.92
N SER A 136 10.35 -4.97 -5.16
CA SER A 136 11.35 -5.83 -5.80
C SER A 136 11.77 -7.00 -4.91
N ALA A 137 12.41 -8.02 -5.50
CA ALA A 137 12.65 -9.33 -4.91
C ALA A 137 13.45 -9.32 -3.60
N ARG A 138 14.36 -8.35 -3.43
CA ARG A 138 15.21 -8.28 -2.24
C ARG A 138 14.42 -8.07 -0.96
N LEU A 139 13.29 -7.40 -1.00
CA LEU A 139 12.45 -7.22 0.17
C LEU A 139 11.58 -8.46 0.43
N THR A 140 12.22 -9.53 0.86
CA THR A 140 11.58 -10.85 1.08
C THR A 140 10.45 -10.82 2.11
N VAL A 141 10.54 -9.94 3.12
CA VAL A 141 9.49 -9.78 4.15
C VAL A 141 8.19 -9.22 3.58
N ALA A 142 8.27 -8.51 2.46
CA ALA A 142 7.12 -8.00 1.70
C ALA A 142 6.73 -8.90 0.52
N HIS A 143 7.31 -10.08 0.38
CA HIS A 143 7.09 -10.98 -0.76
C HIS A 143 7.40 -10.33 -2.12
N GLY A 144 8.47 -9.52 -2.19
CA GLY A 144 8.88 -8.80 -3.38
C GLY A 144 8.92 -9.66 -4.64
N LEU A 145 8.70 -9.05 -5.79
CA LEU A 145 8.55 -9.73 -7.07
C LEU A 145 9.91 -10.00 -7.70
N ASP A 146 10.14 -11.25 -8.05
CA ASP A 146 11.17 -11.62 -9.02
C ASP A 146 10.73 -11.29 -10.46
N GLU A 147 11.64 -11.42 -11.42
CA GLU A 147 11.36 -11.17 -12.84
C GLU A 147 10.12 -11.93 -13.34
N SER A 148 10.00 -13.21 -13.02
CA SER A 148 8.89 -14.05 -13.46
C SER A 148 7.54 -13.55 -12.93
N ARG A 149 7.50 -13.12 -11.68
CA ARG A 149 6.30 -12.55 -11.05
C ARG A 149 5.99 -11.18 -11.61
N LEU A 150 6.99 -10.33 -11.81
CA LEU A 150 6.83 -9.02 -12.43
C LEU A 150 6.23 -9.14 -13.82
N ARG A 151 6.76 -10.01 -14.70
CA ARG A 151 6.22 -10.21 -16.05
C ARG A 151 4.77 -10.70 -16.04
N ARG A 152 4.39 -11.55 -15.09
CA ARG A 152 2.99 -11.96 -14.91
C ARG A 152 2.10 -10.81 -14.46
N GLN A 153 2.57 -9.96 -13.55
CA GLN A 153 1.84 -8.77 -13.12
C GLN A 153 1.65 -7.79 -14.28
N MET A 154 2.69 -7.52 -15.06
CA MET A 154 2.59 -6.70 -16.27
C MET A 154 1.56 -7.24 -17.27
N SER A 155 1.46 -8.56 -17.41
CA SER A 155 0.44 -9.21 -18.26
C SER A 155 -0.98 -9.01 -17.71
N GLU A 156 -1.16 -9.08 -16.38
CA GLU A 156 -2.44 -8.77 -15.72
C GLU A 156 -2.82 -7.29 -15.89
N ILE A 157 -1.85 -6.39 -15.75
CA ILE A 157 -2.04 -4.94 -15.98
C ILE A 157 -2.48 -4.68 -17.42
N ALA A 158 -1.84 -5.31 -18.41
CA ALA A 158 -2.21 -5.16 -19.82
C ALA A 158 -3.66 -5.59 -20.08
N GLN A 159 -4.10 -6.71 -19.48
CA GLN A 159 -5.49 -7.17 -19.60
C GLN A 159 -6.46 -6.20 -18.93
N LEU A 160 -6.15 -5.73 -17.73
CA LEU A 160 -7.00 -4.79 -17.00
C LEU A 160 -7.11 -3.43 -17.70
N ASN A 161 -6.05 -2.97 -18.36
CA ASN A 161 -6.08 -1.74 -19.14
C ASN A 161 -7.07 -1.79 -20.30
N ILE A 162 -7.29 -2.98 -20.90
CA ILE A 162 -8.33 -3.18 -21.94
C ILE A 162 -9.72 -3.04 -21.31
N GLU A 163 -9.94 -3.65 -20.14
CA GLU A 163 -11.24 -3.71 -19.49
C GLU A 163 -11.66 -2.38 -18.85
N MET A 164 -10.68 -1.61 -18.35
CA MET A 164 -10.92 -0.41 -17.54
C MET A 164 -10.75 0.91 -18.32
N ALA A 165 -10.50 0.85 -19.63
CA ALA A 165 -10.36 2.06 -20.43
C ALA A 165 -11.58 3.01 -20.23
N PRO A 166 -11.39 4.35 -20.12
CA PRO A 166 -10.15 5.09 -20.37
C PRO A 166 -9.18 5.19 -19.16
N PHE A 167 -9.52 4.62 -17.99
CA PHE A 167 -8.63 4.59 -16.83
C PHE A 167 -7.36 3.80 -17.18
N ARG A 168 -6.18 4.29 -16.75
CA ARG A 168 -4.91 3.66 -17.07
C ARG A 168 -4.19 3.13 -15.83
N ILE A 169 -3.73 1.90 -15.91
CA ILE A 169 -2.84 1.29 -14.92
C ILE A 169 -1.44 1.30 -15.51
N LEU A 170 -0.52 1.99 -14.84
CA LEU A 170 0.89 2.05 -15.22
C LEU A 170 1.62 0.85 -14.60
N THR A 171 2.53 0.26 -15.37
CA THR A 171 3.47 -0.74 -14.86
C THR A 171 4.55 -0.06 -14.05
N GLY A 172 4.84 -0.54 -12.85
CA GLY A 172 5.87 0.05 -12.02
C GLY A 172 6.47 -0.93 -11.03
N MET A 173 7.45 -0.47 -10.29
CA MET A 173 8.04 -1.20 -9.17
C MET A 173 8.63 -0.24 -8.14
N GLU A 174 8.44 -0.56 -6.86
CA GLU A 174 9.27 0.00 -5.81
C GLU A 174 10.52 -0.84 -5.68
N VAL A 175 11.62 -0.30 -6.20
CA VAL A 175 12.92 -1.00 -6.31
C VAL A 175 13.80 -0.63 -5.12
N ASP A 176 14.41 -1.65 -4.47
CA ASP A 176 15.36 -1.42 -3.40
C ASP A 176 16.63 -0.72 -3.93
N ILE A 177 17.04 0.36 -3.25
CA ILE A 177 18.39 0.93 -3.41
C ILE A 177 19.36 0.07 -2.58
N LEU A 178 20.26 -0.63 -3.25
CA LEU A 178 21.27 -1.50 -2.63
C LEU A 178 22.35 -0.67 -1.90
N GLU A 179 23.20 -1.31 -1.12
CA GLU A 179 24.21 -0.61 -0.29
C GLU A 179 25.21 0.21 -1.11
N ASP A 180 25.48 -0.21 -2.35
CA ASP A 180 26.35 0.49 -3.31
C ASP A 180 25.64 1.55 -4.14
N GLY A 181 24.32 1.69 -3.96
CA GLY A 181 23.47 2.62 -4.71
C GLY A 181 22.91 2.07 -6.03
N SER A 182 23.22 0.82 -6.40
CA SER A 182 22.56 0.14 -7.52
C SER A 182 21.10 -0.21 -7.17
N LEU A 183 20.29 -0.50 -8.18
CA LEU A 183 18.89 -0.88 -8.01
C LEU A 183 18.71 -2.40 -8.04
N ASP A 184 17.78 -2.93 -7.26
CA ASP A 184 17.46 -4.37 -7.16
C ASP A 184 16.59 -4.85 -8.34
N LEU A 185 16.99 -4.51 -9.56
CA LEU A 185 16.38 -4.97 -10.79
C LEU A 185 17.38 -4.78 -11.94
N SER A 186 17.31 -5.62 -12.99
CA SER A 186 18.18 -5.45 -14.14
C SER A 186 17.78 -4.21 -14.96
N GLU A 187 18.76 -3.60 -15.63
CA GLU A 187 18.53 -2.42 -16.48
C GLU A 187 17.49 -2.70 -17.58
N GLU A 188 17.49 -3.92 -18.12
CA GLU A 188 16.54 -4.34 -19.15
C GLU A 188 15.11 -4.34 -18.62
N LEU A 189 14.89 -4.82 -17.38
CA LEU A 189 13.56 -4.84 -16.78
C LEU A 189 13.13 -3.44 -16.33
N LEU A 190 14.05 -2.64 -15.79
CA LEU A 190 13.79 -1.25 -15.45
C LEU A 190 13.29 -0.46 -16.66
N ALA A 191 13.90 -0.70 -17.83
CA ALA A 191 13.52 -0.02 -19.09
C ALA A 191 12.11 -0.41 -19.61
N GLU A 192 11.54 -1.54 -19.15
CA GLU A 192 10.20 -1.99 -19.53
C GLU A 192 9.09 -1.37 -18.68
N LEU A 193 9.43 -0.68 -17.57
CA LEU A 193 8.45 -0.12 -16.64
C LEU A 193 8.07 1.32 -17.01
N ASP A 194 6.81 1.68 -16.75
CA ASP A 194 6.31 3.06 -16.89
C ASP A 194 6.78 3.94 -15.71
N VAL A 195 6.94 3.38 -14.50
CA VAL A 195 7.31 4.10 -13.26
C VAL A 195 8.23 3.28 -12.37
N VAL A 196 9.38 3.82 -12.02
CA VAL A 196 10.34 3.24 -11.07
C VAL A 196 10.47 4.13 -9.83
N VAL A 197 10.01 3.63 -8.69
CA VAL A 197 10.19 4.27 -7.39
C VAL A 197 11.39 3.64 -6.69
N ALA A 198 12.49 4.38 -6.53
CA ALA A 198 13.69 3.90 -5.86
C ALA A 198 13.64 4.22 -4.36
N SER A 199 13.70 3.20 -3.51
CA SER A 199 13.54 3.33 -2.06
C SER A 199 14.62 2.60 -1.27
N VAL A 200 15.00 3.15 -0.11
CA VAL A 200 15.93 2.51 0.82
C VAL A 200 15.15 1.68 1.84
N HIS A 201 15.30 0.35 1.86
CA HIS A 201 14.67 -0.51 2.86
C HIS A 201 15.64 -1.22 3.80
N SER A 202 16.94 -1.13 3.53
CA SER A 202 18.00 -1.76 4.34
C SER A 202 18.98 -0.72 4.86
N LYS A 203 19.66 -1.06 5.99
CA LYS A 203 20.70 -0.19 6.58
C LYS A 203 20.20 1.23 6.86
N LEU A 204 18.97 1.39 7.32
CA LEU A 204 18.31 2.69 7.55
C LEU A 204 19.03 3.61 8.54
N ARG A 205 19.99 3.06 9.33
CA ARG A 205 20.86 3.81 10.26
C ARG A 205 22.25 4.06 9.72
N MET A 206 22.46 3.87 8.41
CA MET A 206 23.72 4.18 7.73
C MET A 206 24.10 5.65 7.99
N PRO A 207 25.39 5.97 8.27
CA PRO A 207 25.83 7.36 8.41
C PRO A 207 25.55 8.19 7.18
N ALA A 208 25.38 9.50 7.36
CA ALA A 208 25.00 10.40 6.27
C ALA A 208 26.01 10.48 5.14
N ASP A 209 27.29 10.36 5.45
CA ASP A 209 28.40 10.34 4.48
C ASP A 209 28.42 9.08 3.60
N GLU A 210 27.83 7.97 4.08
CA GLU A 210 27.63 6.74 3.31
C GLU A 210 26.24 6.72 2.63
N MET A 211 25.19 7.17 3.32
CA MET A 211 23.82 7.16 2.79
C MET A 211 23.65 8.13 1.61
N THR A 212 24.28 9.31 1.70
CA THR A 212 24.15 10.33 0.65
C THR A 212 24.64 9.85 -0.71
N PRO A 213 25.89 9.34 -0.88
CA PRO A 213 26.33 8.82 -2.17
C PRO A 213 25.53 7.61 -2.66
N ARG A 214 25.05 6.74 -1.75
CA ARG A 214 24.17 5.63 -2.06
C ARG A 214 22.87 6.12 -2.74
N MET A 215 22.21 7.11 -2.16
CA MET A 215 20.97 7.69 -2.72
C MET A 215 21.24 8.43 -4.02
N VAL A 216 22.32 9.21 -4.11
CA VAL A 216 22.70 9.94 -5.33
C VAL A 216 22.99 8.99 -6.48
N ALA A 217 23.64 7.85 -6.24
CA ALA A 217 23.89 6.84 -7.27
C ALA A 217 22.58 6.28 -7.84
N ALA A 218 21.63 5.93 -6.98
CA ALA A 218 20.31 5.46 -7.41
C ALA A 218 19.49 6.53 -8.16
N ILE A 219 19.56 7.79 -7.72
CA ILE A 219 18.91 8.93 -8.39
C ILE A 219 19.52 9.18 -9.78
N ALA A 220 20.84 8.96 -9.94
CA ALA A 220 21.53 9.12 -11.21
C ALA A 220 21.21 7.98 -12.22
N ASN A 221 20.60 6.88 -11.79
CA ASN A 221 20.18 5.82 -12.69
C ASN A 221 19.13 6.38 -13.67
N PRO A 222 19.29 6.18 -15.00
CA PRO A 222 18.37 6.75 -15.99
C PRO A 222 16.94 6.27 -15.85
N HIS A 223 16.72 5.08 -15.32
CA HIS A 223 15.40 4.47 -15.16
C HIS A 223 14.70 4.82 -13.84
N THR A 224 15.38 5.43 -12.87
CA THR A 224 14.69 5.97 -11.68
C THR A 224 13.82 7.13 -12.09
N ASP A 225 12.56 7.14 -11.66
CA ASP A 225 11.64 8.26 -11.85
C ASP A 225 11.40 9.02 -10.55
N ILE A 226 11.28 8.31 -9.43
CA ILE A 226 10.86 8.86 -8.15
C ILE A 226 11.77 8.35 -7.04
N LEU A 227 12.25 9.25 -6.18
CA LEU A 227 12.85 8.89 -4.89
C LEU A 227 11.72 8.67 -3.88
N GLY A 228 11.51 7.43 -3.46
CA GLY A 228 10.45 7.02 -2.54
C GLY A 228 10.78 7.39 -1.09
N HIS A 229 9.76 7.71 -0.27
CA HIS A 229 9.80 8.02 1.18
C HIS A 229 11.22 8.15 1.76
N CYS A 230 11.95 9.15 1.33
CA CYS A 230 13.40 9.28 1.41
C CYS A 230 14.00 9.23 2.84
N THR A 231 13.24 9.59 3.87
CA THR A 231 13.70 9.49 5.25
C THR A 231 13.31 8.19 5.94
N ASN A 232 12.36 7.45 5.41
CA ASN A 232 11.83 6.21 6.01
C ASN A 232 11.32 6.36 7.44
N ARG A 233 11.05 7.58 7.92
CA ARG A 233 10.58 7.82 9.28
C ARG A 233 9.17 7.24 9.50
N LYS A 234 8.87 6.96 10.77
CA LYS A 234 7.50 6.71 11.24
C LYS A 234 7.22 7.57 12.47
N VAL A 235 6.15 8.35 12.42
CA VAL A 235 5.82 9.34 13.47
C VAL A 235 4.79 8.86 14.49
N VAL A 236 4.24 7.65 14.30
CA VAL A 236 3.24 7.05 15.20
C VAL A 236 3.67 5.66 15.67
N GLY A 237 3.01 5.16 16.72
CA GLY A 237 3.34 3.89 17.37
C GLY A 237 4.70 3.96 18.06
N GLY A 238 5.50 2.89 17.99
CA GLY A 238 6.88 2.88 18.49
C GLY A 238 7.83 3.78 17.70
N GLY A 239 7.35 4.37 16.63
CA GLY A 239 8.10 5.25 15.76
C GLY A 239 9.29 4.60 15.07
N ARG A 240 9.85 5.30 14.11
CA ARG A 240 11.17 5.03 13.54
C ARG A 240 11.79 6.38 13.21
N PRO A 241 13.00 6.67 13.73
CA PRO A 241 13.68 7.92 13.40
C PRO A 241 14.00 7.99 11.91
N PRO A 242 14.12 9.18 11.33
CA PRO A 242 14.52 9.35 9.94
C PRO A 242 15.93 8.80 9.70
N SER A 243 16.16 8.29 8.48
CA SER A 243 17.52 8.05 7.98
C SER A 243 18.27 9.38 7.83
N SER A 244 19.59 9.35 8.04
CA SER A 244 20.46 10.51 7.94
C SER A 244 21.09 10.58 6.55
N PHE A 245 20.97 11.71 5.87
CA PHE A 245 21.66 12.01 4.61
C PHE A 245 21.74 13.55 4.43
N ALA A 246 22.61 14.03 3.55
CA ALA A 246 22.70 15.44 3.18
C ALA A 246 21.54 15.79 2.22
N ALA A 247 20.46 16.32 2.77
CA ALA A 247 19.22 16.55 2.03
C ALA A 247 19.40 17.53 0.86
N ASP A 248 20.21 18.59 1.03
CA ASP A 248 20.59 19.55 0.01
C ASP A 248 21.27 18.87 -1.20
N ILE A 249 22.17 17.92 -0.96
CA ILE A 249 22.85 17.16 -2.01
C ILE A 249 21.90 16.21 -2.70
N VAL A 250 21.09 15.45 -1.95
CA VAL A 250 20.16 14.47 -2.50
C VAL A 250 19.08 15.17 -3.34
N PHE A 251 18.48 16.24 -2.85
CA PHE A 251 17.46 16.97 -3.61
C PHE A 251 18.03 17.76 -4.78
N ALA A 252 19.27 18.25 -4.68
CA ALA A 252 19.97 18.79 -5.84
C ALA A 252 20.24 17.73 -6.91
N ALA A 253 20.55 16.50 -6.53
CA ALA A 253 20.67 15.39 -7.47
C ALA A 253 19.32 15.07 -8.14
N CYS A 254 18.22 15.00 -7.38
CA CYS A 254 16.88 14.82 -7.98
C CYS A 254 16.58 15.90 -9.02
N SER A 255 16.81 17.16 -8.68
CA SER A 255 16.65 18.28 -9.62
C SER A 255 17.58 18.17 -10.82
N ARG A 256 18.82 17.76 -10.64
CA ARG A 256 19.85 17.67 -11.71
C ARG A 256 19.53 16.57 -12.71
N PHE A 257 18.96 15.45 -12.25
CA PHE A 257 18.65 14.28 -13.06
C PHE A 257 17.17 14.20 -13.45
N ASP A 258 16.39 15.25 -13.16
CA ASP A 258 14.95 15.34 -13.46
C ASP A 258 14.14 14.19 -12.83
N LYS A 259 14.38 13.94 -11.53
CA LYS A 259 13.68 12.91 -10.76
C LYS A 259 12.74 13.56 -9.75
N ALA A 260 11.56 12.97 -9.59
CA ALA A 260 10.61 13.39 -8.57
C ALA A 260 11.05 12.94 -7.17
N VAL A 261 10.56 13.66 -6.14
CA VAL A 261 10.65 13.23 -4.74
C VAL A 261 9.24 12.96 -4.26
N GLU A 262 9.01 11.77 -3.71
CA GLU A 262 7.74 11.41 -3.15
C GLU A 262 7.40 12.27 -1.93
N ILE A 263 6.16 12.74 -1.85
CA ILE A 263 5.54 13.18 -0.60
C ILE A 263 4.62 12.03 -0.17
N ASN A 264 5.12 11.16 0.71
CA ASN A 264 4.37 10.01 1.14
C ASN A 264 3.15 10.41 1.96
N CYS A 265 1.96 10.11 1.44
CA CYS A 265 0.69 10.55 1.98
C CYS A 265 0.22 9.72 3.20
N ARG A 266 0.90 8.64 3.56
CA ARG A 266 0.52 7.85 4.74
C ARG A 266 0.70 8.69 6.00
N PRO A 267 -0.37 8.91 6.80
CA PRO A 267 -0.32 9.79 7.98
C PRO A 267 0.75 9.41 9.01
N GLU A 268 1.08 8.11 9.08
CA GLU A 268 2.12 7.62 9.99
C GLU A 268 3.56 7.87 9.52
N ARG A 269 3.74 8.26 8.26
CA ARG A 269 5.07 8.58 7.72
C ARG A 269 5.34 10.08 7.71
N GLN A 270 4.51 10.87 7.01
CA GLN A 270 4.77 12.29 6.75
C GLN A 270 6.20 12.50 6.24
N ASP A 271 6.55 11.81 5.18
CA ASP A 271 7.91 11.71 4.66
C ASP A 271 7.99 12.37 3.26
N PRO A 272 8.86 13.36 3.05
CA PRO A 272 9.80 13.99 4.01
C PRO A 272 9.10 14.86 5.05
N PRO A 273 9.85 15.26 6.14
CA PRO A 273 9.33 16.09 7.21
C PRO A 273 8.94 17.49 6.78
#